data_e8fda665134b53a3dd87f841a30c1b9c
#
_entry.id   e8fda665134b53a3dd87f841a30c1b9c
#
_cell.length_a   1.000
_cell.length_b   1.000
_cell.length_c   1.000
_cell.angle_alpha   90.00
_cell.angle_beta   90.00
_cell.angle_gamma   90.00
#
_symmetry.space_group_name_H-M   'P 1'
#
loop_
_entity.id
_entity.type
_entity.pdbx_description
1 polymer ?
#
loop_
_entity_poly.entity_id
_entity_poly.type
_entity_poly.pdbx_seq_one_letter_code
_entity_poly.pdbx_strand_id
1 'polypeptide(L)'
;GEKLPEGFYHLVVHVWIRNSRGEYLISRRSATRPTFPLMWECVGGSVLKGESSMEGALRETKEEVGLDLDPKAGRLLFTKIRGSDVRYECKMFNDIMDVWLFEYDGALHLEAATTDEVADCRWMTGSEIRELYEEKKLVPTLDYFFCAVEAGERDYGDIIGKTVRGTVDRPLGSAHPRYPEMIYPVNYGYVDGIYGGDGMEQDVYLFGTEEPLETFEGRVVAVWRRFDDTEDKWIVSLDGEDLTAEKILGDISFQEQFFYGKLYR
;
A
#
# COMPACT_ATOMS: atom_id res chain seq x y z
N GLY A 1 7.03 -24.32 6.02
CA GLY A 1 5.60 -24.17 6.12
C GLY A 1 4.90 -24.96 5.02
N GLU A 2 3.67 -25.35 5.23
CA GLU A 2 2.87 -26.02 4.20
C GLU A 2 2.63 -25.07 3.02
N LYS A 3 2.69 -25.63 1.82
CA LYS A 3 2.41 -24.89 0.60
C LYS A 3 0.89 -24.65 0.52
N LEU A 4 0.47 -23.39 0.49
CA LEU A 4 -0.95 -23.05 0.34
C LEU A 4 -1.48 -23.57 -1.01
N PRO A 5 -2.76 -23.99 -1.07
CA PRO A 5 -3.43 -24.26 -2.32
C PRO A 5 -3.49 -23.00 -3.20
N GLU A 6 -3.65 -23.19 -4.51
CA GLU A 6 -3.83 -22.08 -5.46
C GLU A 6 -5.06 -21.23 -5.09
N GLY A 7 -4.92 -19.92 -5.15
CA GLY A 7 -5.97 -18.96 -4.77
C GLY A 7 -6.07 -18.68 -3.26
N PHE A 8 -5.22 -19.29 -2.42
CA PHE A 8 -5.15 -19.01 -0.99
C PHE A 8 -3.91 -18.18 -0.67
N TYR A 9 -4.07 -17.22 0.23
CA TYR A 9 -3.02 -16.30 0.66
C TYR A 9 -2.91 -16.32 2.18
N HIS A 10 -1.70 -16.14 2.70
CA HIS A 10 -1.51 -15.78 4.09
C HIS A 10 -1.85 -14.31 4.29
N LEU A 11 -2.62 -13.97 5.31
CA LEU A 11 -2.75 -12.59 5.74
C LEU A 11 -1.58 -12.26 6.67
N VAL A 12 -0.83 -11.22 6.32
CA VAL A 12 0.29 -10.71 7.13
C VAL A 12 0.09 -9.24 7.43
N VAL A 13 0.67 -8.78 8.51
CA VAL A 13 0.65 -7.38 8.91
C VAL A 13 2.06 -6.81 8.98
N HIS A 14 2.22 -5.58 8.52
CA HIS A 14 3.34 -4.70 8.82
C HIS A 14 2.82 -3.56 9.70
N VAL A 15 3.43 -3.35 10.85
CA VAL A 15 2.98 -2.39 11.85
C VAL A 15 4.05 -1.33 12.06
N TRP A 16 3.80 -0.16 11.51
CA TRP A 16 4.60 1.03 11.77
C TRP A 16 4.04 1.73 13.00
N ILE A 17 4.90 2.14 13.91
CA ILE A 17 4.53 2.85 15.14
C ILE A 17 5.30 4.16 15.13
N ARG A 18 4.58 5.29 15.21
CA ARG A 18 5.15 6.63 15.15
C ARG A 18 4.88 7.38 16.44
N ASN A 19 5.89 8.11 16.95
CA ASN A 19 5.69 8.99 18.09
C ASN A 19 5.42 10.44 17.65
N SER A 20 5.06 11.29 18.62
CA SER A 20 4.76 12.71 18.39
C SER A 20 5.95 13.54 17.91
N ARG A 21 7.19 13.01 18.01
CA ARG A 21 8.39 13.62 17.42
C ARG A 21 8.60 13.26 15.95
N GLY A 22 7.74 12.42 15.39
CA GLY A 22 7.85 11.95 14.00
C GLY A 22 8.89 10.83 13.81
N GLU A 23 9.34 10.18 14.90
CA GLU A 23 10.21 9.03 14.84
C GLU A 23 9.39 7.74 14.77
N TYR A 24 9.94 6.73 14.12
CA TYR A 24 9.32 5.41 13.93
C TYR A 24 10.03 4.36 14.79
N LEU A 25 9.26 3.46 15.39
CA LEU A 25 9.82 2.30 16.07
C LEU A 25 10.33 1.31 15.04
N ILE A 26 11.62 1.02 15.11
CA ILE A 26 12.29 0.02 14.29
C ILE A 26 12.85 -1.07 15.21
N SER A 27 12.58 -2.32 14.85
CA SER A 27 13.06 -3.51 15.55
C SER A 27 14.19 -4.18 14.77
N ARG A 28 15.15 -4.76 15.48
CA ARG A 28 16.24 -5.53 14.90
C ARG A 28 15.98 -7.01 15.09
N ARG A 29 15.90 -7.73 13.99
CA ARG A 29 15.71 -9.18 13.99
C ARG A 29 16.81 -9.90 14.76
N SER A 30 16.44 -10.93 15.50
CA SER A 30 17.44 -11.74 16.21
C SER A 30 18.31 -12.55 15.23
N ALA A 31 19.49 -12.97 15.69
CA ALA A 31 20.42 -13.76 14.88
C ALA A 31 19.88 -15.14 14.52
N THR A 32 18.87 -15.61 15.24
CA THR A 32 18.24 -16.95 15.06
C THR A 32 17.15 -16.95 14.00
N ARG A 33 16.72 -15.77 13.51
CA ARG A 33 15.67 -15.69 12.48
C ARG A 33 16.11 -16.33 11.17
N PRO A 34 15.29 -17.18 10.56
CA PRO A 34 15.66 -17.91 9.34
C PRO A 34 15.78 -17.03 8.09
N THR A 35 15.16 -15.84 8.11
CA THR A 35 15.23 -14.87 7.01
C THR A 35 15.70 -13.53 7.53
N PHE A 36 16.59 -12.87 6.81
CA PHE A 36 17.11 -11.53 7.12
C PHE A 36 17.60 -11.36 8.57
N PRO A 37 18.43 -12.29 9.13
CA PRO A 37 18.91 -12.17 10.50
C PRO A 37 19.70 -10.86 10.71
N LEU A 38 19.55 -10.23 11.88
CA LEU A 38 20.22 -8.99 12.29
C LEU A 38 19.86 -7.74 11.46
N MET A 39 18.97 -7.84 10.48
CA MET A 39 18.45 -6.69 9.75
C MET A 39 17.38 -5.96 10.57
N TRP A 40 17.14 -4.70 10.21
CA TRP A 40 16.11 -3.86 10.82
C TRP A 40 14.80 -3.94 10.05
N GLU A 41 13.68 -3.91 10.77
CA GLU A 41 12.35 -3.98 10.19
C GLU A 41 11.31 -3.24 11.08
N CYS A 42 10.11 -2.98 10.52
CA CYS A 42 8.95 -2.68 11.35
C CYS A 42 8.45 -3.96 12.04
N VAL A 43 7.62 -3.83 13.06
CA VAL A 43 6.91 -4.97 13.65
C VAL A 43 6.04 -5.64 12.58
N GLY A 44 5.94 -6.97 12.61
CA GLY A 44 5.05 -7.64 11.67
C GLY A 44 5.08 -9.15 11.74
N GLY A 45 3.98 -9.75 11.34
CA GLY A 45 3.84 -11.20 11.35
C GLY A 45 2.57 -11.69 10.68
N SER A 46 2.25 -12.95 10.91
CA SER A 46 1.09 -13.62 10.31
C SER A 46 -0.15 -13.45 11.17
N VAL A 47 -1.27 -13.11 10.53
CA VAL A 47 -2.59 -13.09 11.19
C VAL A 47 -3.06 -14.52 11.39
N LEU A 48 -3.50 -14.86 12.58
CA LEU A 48 -3.96 -16.19 12.92
C LEU A 48 -5.38 -16.43 12.42
N LYS A 49 -5.75 -17.70 12.26
CA LYS A 49 -7.08 -18.08 11.83
C LYS A 49 -8.15 -17.57 12.82
N GLY A 50 -9.04 -16.73 12.33
CA GLY A 50 -10.13 -16.14 13.10
C GLY A 50 -9.82 -14.75 13.66
N GLU A 51 -8.59 -14.28 13.56
CA GLU A 51 -8.24 -12.88 13.85
C GLU A 51 -8.57 -11.97 12.67
N SER A 52 -8.92 -10.74 12.95
CA SER A 52 -8.86 -9.64 12.01
C SER A 52 -7.42 -9.16 11.84
N SER A 53 -7.16 -8.43 10.77
CA SER A 53 -5.85 -7.78 10.52
C SER A 53 -5.43 -6.86 11.68
N MET A 54 -6.36 -6.10 12.26
CA MET A 54 -6.12 -5.25 13.43
C MET A 54 -5.71 -6.08 14.67
N GLU A 55 -6.43 -7.16 14.96
CA GLU A 55 -6.10 -8.03 16.10
C GLU A 55 -4.72 -8.66 15.92
N GLY A 56 -4.38 -9.12 14.71
CA GLY A 56 -3.05 -9.60 14.38
C GLY A 56 -1.97 -8.54 14.59
N ALA A 57 -2.21 -7.30 14.16
CA ALA A 57 -1.26 -6.19 14.34
C ALA A 57 -0.99 -5.89 15.84
N LEU A 58 -2.04 -5.88 16.66
CA LEU A 58 -1.92 -5.66 18.10
C LEU A 58 -1.18 -6.80 18.80
N ARG A 59 -1.52 -8.05 18.46
CA ARG A 59 -0.88 -9.25 19.04
C ARG A 59 0.62 -9.29 18.68
N GLU A 60 0.98 -9.16 17.40
CA GLU A 60 2.38 -9.17 16.97
C GLU A 60 3.20 -8.06 17.65
N THR A 61 2.63 -6.86 17.78
CA THR A 61 3.28 -5.76 18.49
C THR A 61 3.53 -6.11 19.97
N LYS A 62 2.56 -6.74 20.62
CA LYS A 62 2.72 -7.19 22.01
C LYS A 62 3.78 -8.28 22.13
N GLU A 63 3.75 -9.25 21.24
CA GLU A 63 4.65 -10.41 21.27
C GLU A 63 6.09 -10.05 20.95
N GLU A 64 6.33 -9.21 19.94
CA GLU A 64 7.67 -8.89 19.44
C GLU A 64 8.36 -7.76 20.21
N VAL A 65 7.62 -6.71 20.59
CA VAL A 65 8.21 -5.50 21.20
C VAL A 65 7.60 -5.11 22.55
N GLY A 66 6.65 -5.89 23.07
CA GLY A 66 6.08 -5.74 24.40
C GLY A 66 5.11 -4.57 24.55
N LEU A 67 4.62 -3.97 23.47
CA LEU A 67 3.76 -2.78 23.53
C LEU A 67 2.29 -3.14 23.44
N ASP A 68 1.48 -2.51 24.29
CA ASP A 68 0.03 -2.51 24.20
C ASP A 68 -0.44 -1.25 23.46
N LEU A 69 -0.86 -1.40 22.20
CA LEU A 69 -1.36 -0.30 21.38
C LEU A 69 -2.89 -0.12 21.55
N ASP A 70 -3.34 1.14 21.54
CA ASP A 70 -4.78 1.42 21.44
C ASP A 70 -5.26 1.16 20.00
N PRO A 71 -6.24 0.27 19.78
CA PRO A 71 -6.81 0.05 18.44
C PRO A 71 -7.29 1.32 17.75
N LYS A 72 -7.76 2.31 18.53
CA LYS A 72 -8.24 3.60 18.01
C LYS A 72 -7.13 4.52 17.50
N ALA A 73 -5.89 4.30 17.92
CA ALA A 73 -4.72 5.03 17.45
C ALA A 73 -4.13 4.44 16.15
N GLY A 74 -4.68 3.31 15.67
CA GLY A 74 -4.24 2.63 14.48
C GLY A 74 -5.09 2.98 13.25
N ARG A 75 -4.42 3.09 12.10
CA ARG A 75 -5.08 3.23 10.80
C ARG A 75 -4.42 2.32 9.77
N LEU A 76 -5.24 1.67 8.96
CA LEU A 76 -4.78 0.92 7.80
C LEU A 76 -4.32 1.92 6.73
N LEU A 77 -3.06 1.83 6.32
CA LEU A 77 -2.52 2.69 5.26
C LEU A 77 -2.89 2.15 3.89
N PHE A 78 -2.59 0.88 3.65
CA PHE A 78 -2.95 0.18 2.41
C PHE A 78 -2.88 -1.34 2.60
N THR A 79 -3.43 -2.06 1.62
CA THR A 79 -3.32 -3.51 1.48
C THR A 79 -2.61 -3.83 0.17
N LYS A 80 -1.68 -4.78 0.18
CA LYS A 80 -0.98 -5.27 -1.03
C LYS A 80 -1.10 -6.78 -1.13
N ILE A 81 -1.56 -7.27 -2.27
CA ILE A 81 -1.51 -8.69 -2.61
C ILE A 81 -0.14 -8.96 -3.26
N ARG A 82 0.62 -9.90 -2.69
CA ARG A 82 1.89 -10.35 -3.22
C ARG A 82 1.75 -11.81 -3.67
N GLY A 83 1.74 -12.01 -4.98
CA GLY A 83 1.63 -13.33 -5.59
C GLY A 83 2.92 -14.16 -5.47
N SER A 84 2.85 -15.41 -5.88
CA SER A 84 3.99 -16.33 -5.84
C SER A 84 5.12 -15.98 -6.84
N ASP A 85 4.89 -15.03 -7.72
CA ASP A 85 5.86 -14.42 -8.64
C ASP A 85 6.73 -13.36 -7.96
N VAL A 86 6.25 -12.77 -6.85
CA VAL A 86 7.02 -11.80 -6.06
C VAL A 86 8.08 -12.54 -5.26
N ARG A 87 9.35 -12.16 -5.47
CA ARG A 87 10.51 -12.79 -4.82
C ARG A 87 11.47 -11.73 -4.29
N TYR A 88 11.91 -11.96 -3.06
CA TYR A 88 13.08 -11.28 -2.52
C TYR A 88 14.12 -12.33 -2.16
N GLU A 89 15.27 -12.30 -2.83
CA GLU A 89 16.32 -13.32 -2.72
C GLU A 89 15.76 -14.73 -3.01
N CYS A 90 15.74 -15.62 -2.01
CA CYS A 90 15.22 -16.98 -2.15
C CYS A 90 13.78 -17.13 -1.61
N LYS A 91 13.17 -16.07 -1.05
CA LYS A 91 11.83 -16.14 -0.49
C LYS A 91 10.77 -15.79 -1.54
N MET A 92 9.82 -16.68 -1.70
CA MET A 92 8.59 -16.46 -2.46
C MET A 92 7.49 -16.00 -1.50
N PHE A 93 6.73 -15.01 -1.92
CA PHE A 93 5.54 -14.55 -1.22
C PHE A 93 4.29 -15.21 -1.81
N ASN A 94 3.26 -15.31 -1.05
CA ASN A 94 1.90 -15.63 -1.45
C ASN A 94 1.01 -15.16 -0.30
N ASP A 95 0.95 -13.85 -0.13
CA ASP A 95 0.28 -13.24 0.99
C ASP A 95 -0.50 -11.98 0.60
N ILE A 96 -1.44 -11.62 1.46
CA ILE A 96 -2.08 -10.32 1.51
C ILE A 96 -1.42 -9.58 2.66
N MET A 97 -0.79 -8.46 2.38
CA MET A 97 -0.08 -7.65 3.36
C MET A 97 -0.88 -6.40 3.69
N ASP A 98 -1.31 -6.30 4.93
CA ASP A 98 -1.91 -5.09 5.47
C ASP A 98 -0.86 -4.26 6.20
N VAL A 99 -0.75 -2.99 5.83
CA VAL A 99 0.20 -2.06 6.43
C VAL A 99 -0.54 -1.09 7.33
N TRP A 100 -0.24 -1.17 8.62
CA TRP A 100 -0.83 -0.35 9.68
C TRP A 100 0.14 0.73 10.15
N LEU A 101 -0.39 1.88 10.52
CA LEU A 101 0.32 2.93 11.26
C LEU A 101 -0.42 3.23 12.55
N PHE A 102 0.32 3.16 13.67
CA PHE A 102 -0.17 3.53 15.00
C PHE A 102 0.59 4.75 15.53
N GLU A 103 -0.10 5.61 16.24
CA GLU A 103 0.53 6.68 17.02
C GLU A 103 0.74 6.17 18.46
N TYR A 104 1.96 6.38 19.01
CA TYR A 104 2.32 5.91 20.34
C TYR A 104 3.45 6.72 20.94
N ASP A 105 3.22 7.30 22.12
CA ASP A 105 4.20 8.12 22.86
C ASP A 105 4.68 7.47 24.16
N GLY A 106 4.34 6.21 24.41
CA GLY A 106 4.76 5.52 25.62
C GLY A 106 6.22 5.09 25.60
N ALA A 107 6.70 4.59 26.73
CA ALA A 107 8.04 4.02 26.85
C ALA A 107 8.14 2.67 26.09
N LEU A 108 9.34 2.35 25.65
CA LEU A 108 9.64 1.03 25.05
C LEU A 108 9.93 0.04 26.18
N HIS A 109 9.34 -1.14 26.07
CA HIS A 109 9.42 -2.21 27.06
C HIS A 109 9.76 -3.55 26.41
N LEU A 110 10.89 -3.61 25.69
CA LEU A 110 11.29 -4.84 25.00
C LEU A 110 11.38 -6.05 25.92
N GLU A 111 11.67 -5.81 27.22
CA GLU A 111 11.65 -6.86 28.26
C GLU A 111 10.27 -7.47 28.50
N ALA A 112 9.21 -6.83 28.04
CA ALA A 112 7.84 -7.35 28.10
C ALA A 112 7.46 -8.16 26.84
N ALA A 113 8.35 -8.27 25.86
CA ALA A 113 8.16 -9.12 24.68
C ALA A 113 8.06 -10.60 25.12
N THR A 114 7.22 -11.37 24.42
CA THR A 114 7.00 -12.79 24.75
C THR A 114 7.72 -13.73 23.80
N THR A 115 8.36 -13.19 22.77
CA THR A 115 9.19 -13.94 21.79
C THR A 115 10.64 -13.47 21.86
N ASP A 116 11.56 -14.24 21.31
CA ASP A 116 12.98 -13.93 21.15
C ASP A 116 13.33 -13.50 19.70
N GLU A 117 12.31 -13.09 18.94
CA GLU A 117 12.45 -12.75 17.53
C GLU A 117 13.13 -11.41 17.30
N VAL A 118 13.04 -10.49 18.27
CA VAL A 118 13.62 -9.15 18.26
C VAL A 118 14.80 -9.06 19.22
N ALA A 119 15.96 -8.65 18.72
CA ALA A 119 17.18 -8.47 19.51
C ALA A 119 17.34 -7.06 20.08
N ASP A 120 16.77 -6.06 19.42
CA ASP A 120 16.85 -4.64 19.80
C ASP A 120 15.66 -3.89 19.18
N CYS A 121 15.20 -2.82 19.82
CA CYS A 121 14.24 -1.90 19.22
C CYS A 121 14.56 -0.47 19.64
N ARG A 122 14.32 0.49 18.74
CA ARG A 122 14.57 1.92 19.01
C ARG A 122 13.74 2.83 18.14
N TRP A 123 13.57 4.05 18.60
CA TRP A 123 13.01 5.13 17.80
C TRP A 123 14.05 5.64 16.81
N MET A 124 13.64 5.79 15.53
CA MET A 124 14.48 6.33 14.46
C MET A 124 13.70 7.33 13.63
N THR A 125 14.38 8.37 13.21
CA THR A 125 13.87 9.31 12.19
C THR A 125 13.82 8.64 10.82
N GLY A 126 13.02 9.20 9.89
CA GLY A 126 12.99 8.73 8.50
C GLY A 126 14.37 8.77 7.84
N SER A 127 15.22 9.76 8.18
CA SER A 127 16.59 9.85 7.68
C SER A 127 17.47 8.69 8.14
N GLU A 128 17.39 8.31 9.42
CA GLU A 128 18.14 7.14 9.95
C GLU A 128 17.66 5.83 9.32
N ILE A 129 16.34 5.69 9.07
CA ILE A 129 15.79 4.52 8.34
C ILE A 129 16.32 4.50 6.91
N ARG A 130 16.45 5.66 6.25
CA ARG A 130 17.04 5.78 4.91
C ARG A 130 18.50 5.35 4.88
N GLU A 131 19.29 5.73 5.87
CA GLU A 131 20.68 5.26 6.01
C GLU A 131 20.73 3.74 6.12
N LEU A 132 19.85 3.12 6.93
CA LEU A 132 19.75 1.65 7.03
C LEU A 132 19.39 1.01 5.67
N TYR A 133 18.52 1.64 4.91
CA TYR A 133 18.14 1.15 3.57
C TYR A 133 19.32 1.21 2.59
N GLU A 134 20.02 2.34 2.53
CA GLU A 134 21.19 2.54 1.67
C GLU A 134 22.35 1.61 2.02
N GLU A 135 22.53 1.34 3.33
CA GLU A 135 23.52 0.39 3.84
C GLU A 135 23.09 -1.08 3.71
N LYS A 136 21.89 -1.37 3.15
CA LYS A 136 21.31 -2.71 3.02
C LYS A 136 21.14 -3.42 4.38
N LYS A 137 20.85 -2.67 5.41
CA LYS A 137 20.57 -3.14 6.78
C LYS A 137 19.06 -3.16 7.09
N LEU A 138 18.23 -2.51 6.29
CA LEU A 138 16.77 -2.60 6.36
C LEU A 138 16.29 -3.80 5.56
N VAL A 139 15.29 -4.54 6.05
CA VAL A 139 14.68 -5.65 5.32
C VAL A 139 14.15 -5.14 3.97
N PRO A 140 14.53 -5.75 2.84
CA PRO A 140 14.26 -5.21 1.50
C PRO A 140 12.79 -5.00 1.17
N THR A 141 11.88 -5.76 1.82
CA THR A 141 10.42 -5.66 1.59
C THR A 141 9.79 -4.40 2.18
N LEU A 142 10.57 -3.52 2.82
CA LEU A 142 10.14 -2.27 3.45
C LEU A 142 10.46 -1.02 2.62
N ASP A 143 10.83 -1.18 1.36
CA ASP A 143 11.14 -0.08 0.42
C ASP A 143 9.97 0.91 0.25
N TYR A 144 8.73 0.45 0.40
CA TYR A 144 7.53 1.29 0.39
C TYR A 144 7.46 2.31 1.54
N PHE A 145 8.29 2.18 2.59
CA PHE A 145 8.28 3.09 3.74
C PHE A 145 8.33 4.56 3.32
N PHE A 146 9.26 4.90 2.43
CA PHE A 146 9.54 6.28 2.04
C PHE A 146 8.43 6.94 1.25
N CYS A 147 7.71 6.19 0.46
CA CYS A 147 6.64 6.71 -0.40
C CYS A 147 5.23 6.56 0.22
N ALA A 148 5.02 5.57 1.08
CA ALA A 148 3.70 5.26 1.62
C ALA A 148 3.52 5.62 3.11
N VAL A 149 4.57 5.45 3.94
CA VAL A 149 4.49 5.67 5.39
C VAL A 149 5.01 7.07 5.74
N GLU A 150 6.25 7.39 5.35
CA GLU A 150 6.90 8.67 5.64
C GLU A 150 6.21 9.85 4.91
N ALA A 151 5.81 9.66 3.65
CA ALA A 151 5.12 10.69 2.87
C ALA A 151 3.73 11.09 3.41
N GLY A 152 3.14 10.25 4.26
CA GLY A 152 1.87 10.55 4.92
C GLY A 152 0.64 10.57 4.00
N GLU A 153 -0.47 11.04 4.55
CA GLU A 153 -1.73 11.20 3.82
C GLU A 153 -1.71 12.44 2.91
N ARG A 154 -2.48 12.39 1.84
CA ARG A 154 -2.69 13.52 0.92
C ARG A 154 -4.16 13.88 0.88
N ASP A 155 -4.46 15.18 0.88
CA ASP A 155 -5.81 15.70 0.71
C ASP A 155 -6.09 15.90 -0.79
N TYR A 156 -7.20 15.38 -1.26
CA TYR A 156 -7.70 15.50 -2.62
C TYR A 156 -9.04 16.25 -2.70
N GLY A 157 -9.43 16.95 -1.62
CA GLY A 157 -10.67 17.69 -1.56
C GLY A 157 -10.79 18.82 -2.60
N ASP A 158 -9.67 19.27 -3.12
CA ASP A 158 -9.60 20.22 -4.22
C ASP A 158 -9.75 19.59 -5.62
N ILE A 159 -9.74 18.26 -5.72
CA ILE A 159 -9.83 17.48 -6.97
C ILE A 159 -11.14 16.73 -7.06
N ILE A 160 -11.49 15.99 -6.00
CA ILE A 160 -12.71 15.19 -5.94
C ILE A 160 -13.93 16.12 -5.99
N GLY A 161 -14.86 15.79 -6.88
CA GLY A 161 -16.06 16.60 -7.15
C GLY A 161 -15.95 17.52 -8.36
N LYS A 162 -14.75 17.79 -8.89
CA LYS A 162 -14.58 18.59 -10.11
C LYS A 162 -15.09 17.87 -11.34
N THR A 163 -15.72 18.61 -12.23
CA THR A 163 -16.00 18.16 -13.60
C THR A 163 -14.78 18.42 -14.47
N VAL A 164 -14.34 17.39 -15.18
CA VAL A 164 -13.19 17.42 -16.07
C VAL A 164 -13.57 16.85 -17.44
N ARG A 165 -12.78 17.22 -18.46
CA ARG A 165 -12.93 16.71 -19.81
C ARG A 165 -11.56 16.35 -20.38
N GLY A 166 -11.54 15.45 -21.34
CA GLY A 166 -10.29 15.00 -21.92
C GLY A 166 -10.44 13.99 -23.01
N THR A 167 -9.33 13.39 -23.37
CA THR A 167 -9.18 12.45 -24.47
C THR A 167 -9.00 11.03 -23.95
N VAL A 168 -9.62 10.08 -24.65
CA VAL A 168 -9.45 8.64 -24.39
C VAL A 168 -8.39 8.11 -25.36
N ASP A 169 -7.29 7.65 -24.83
CA ASP A 169 -6.19 7.07 -25.63
C ASP A 169 -6.14 5.54 -25.55
N ARG A 170 -6.86 4.95 -24.57
CA ARG A 170 -7.05 3.50 -24.42
C ARG A 170 -8.54 3.20 -24.20
N PRO A 171 -9.29 3.01 -25.28
CA PRO A 171 -10.70 2.70 -25.20
C PRO A 171 -10.94 1.36 -24.48
N LEU A 172 -12.12 1.22 -23.85
CA LEU A 172 -12.61 -0.03 -23.29
C LEU A 172 -12.42 -1.19 -24.27
N GLY A 173 -11.85 -2.30 -23.82
CA GLY A 173 -11.55 -3.48 -24.64
C GLY A 173 -10.23 -3.40 -25.42
N SER A 174 -9.52 -2.28 -25.40
CA SER A 174 -8.19 -2.17 -26.03
C SER A 174 -7.10 -2.86 -25.22
N ALA A 175 -6.05 -3.33 -25.92
CA ALA A 175 -4.89 -3.93 -25.29
C ALA A 175 -3.87 -2.87 -24.85
N HIS A 176 -3.16 -3.16 -23.75
CA HIS A 176 -2.06 -2.30 -23.28
C HIS A 176 -0.91 -2.29 -24.30
N PRO A 177 -0.33 -1.13 -24.66
CA PRO A 177 0.68 -1.01 -25.73
C PRO A 177 1.92 -1.87 -25.53
N ARG A 178 2.35 -2.10 -24.30
CA ARG A 178 3.54 -2.90 -23.96
C ARG A 178 3.22 -4.33 -23.50
N TYR A 179 1.99 -4.57 -23.04
CA TYR A 179 1.53 -5.85 -22.47
C TYR A 179 0.20 -6.24 -23.12
N PRO A 180 0.23 -6.83 -24.33
CA PRO A 180 -0.97 -7.11 -25.12
C PRO A 180 -2.00 -8.03 -24.46
N GLU A 181 -1.57 -8.82 -23.46
CA GLU A 181 -2.43 -9.67 -22.63
C GLU A 181 -3.25 -8.87 -21.61
N MET A 182 -2.86 -7.62 -21.34
CA MET A 182 -3.57 -6.73 -20.42
C MET A 182 -4.60 -5.93 -21.21
N ILE A 183 -5.89 -6.24 -20.99
CA ILE A 183 -7.01 -5.58 -21.65
C ILE A 183 -7.65 -4.59 -20.70
N TYR A 184 -7.93 -3.37 -21.17
CA TYR A 184 -8.61 -2.34 -20.38
C TYR A 184 -10.08 -2.68 -20.20
N PRO A 185 -10.55 -2.97 -18.96
CA PRO A 185 -11.95 -3.27 -18.70
C PRO A 185 -12.83 -2.01 -18.58
N VAL A 186 -12.20 -0.83 -18.56
CA VAL A 186 -12.83 0.49 -18.58
C VAL A 186 -12.10 1.39 -19.57
N ASN A 187 -12.73 2.46 -20.03
CA ASN A 187 -12.01 3.47 -20.83
C ASN A 187 -10.92 4.13 -19.97
N TYR A 188 -9.78 4.45 -20.59
CA TYR A 188 -8.67 5.12 -19.97
C TYR A 188 -8.16 6.24 -20.88
N GLY A 189 -7.76 7.35 -20.28
CA GLY A 189 -7.32 8.52 -21.03
C GLY A 189 -6.69 9.54 -20.12
N TYR A 190 -6.71 10.80 -20.52
CA TYR A 190 -6.13 11.90 -19.78
C TYR A 190 -6.99 13.15 -19.83
N VAL A 191 -6.83 14.01 -18.81
CA VAL A 191 -7.53 15.31 -18.70
C VAL A 191 -6.78 16.35 -19.50
N ASP A 192 -7.45 17.00 -20.46
CA ASP A 192 -6.83 18.01 -21.31
C ASP A 192 -6.32 19.21 -20.47
N GLY A 193 -5.03 19.52 -20.61
CA GLY A 193 -4.41 20.70 -20.01
C GLY A 193 -4.23 20.65 -18.48
N ILE A 194 -4.45 19.50 -17.84
CA ILE A 194 -4.08 19.26 -16.44
C ILE A 194 -2.93 18.25 -16.43
N TYR A 195 -1.86 18.58 -15.70
CA TYR A 195 -0.63 17.80 -15.70
C TYR A 195 -0.45 17.04 -14.39
N GLY A 196 -0.06 15.78 -14.50
CA GLY A 196 0.30 14.92 -13.40
C GLY A 196 1.70 15.16 -12.84
N GLY A 197 2.10 14.33 -11.87
CA GLY A 197 3.39 14.46 -11.21
C GLY A 197 4.61 14.14 -12.10
N ASP A 198 4.41 13.43 -13.20
CA ASP A 198 5.43 13.11 -14.20
C ASP A 198 5.59 14.19 -15.30
N GLY A 199 4.73 15.22 -15.27
CA GLY A 199 4.70 16.31 -16.25
C GLY A 199 3.95 16.00 -17.54
N MET A 200 3.32 14.81 -17.64
CA MET A 200 2.37 14.48 -18.70
C MET A 200 0.95 14.87 -18.26
N GLU A 201 -0.01 14.84 -19.19
CA GLU A 201 -1.41 15.10 -18.85
C GLU A 201 -1.95 14.05 -17.88
N GLN A 202 -2.79 14.49 -16.92
CA GLN A 202 -3.28 13.69 -15.80
C GLN A 202 -4.12 12.51 -16.26
N ASP A 203 -3.67 11.33 -16.00
CA ASP A 203 -4.34 10.06 -16.34
C ASP A 203 -5.62 9.82 -15.57
N VAL A 204 -6.61 9.21 -16.25
CA VAL A 204 -7.93 8.90 -15.68
C VAL A 204 -8.44 7.53 -16.10
N TYR A 205 -9.16 6.89 -15.19
CA TYR A 205 -10.06 5.77 -15.47
C TYR A 205 -11.50 6.28 -15.53
N LEU A 206 -12.26 5.87 -16.56
CA LEU A 206 -13.60 6.37 -16.85
C LEU A 206 -14.65 5.28 -16.59
N PHE A 207 -15.65 5.62 -15.79
CA PHE A 207 -16.75 4.74 -15.38
C PHE A 207 -18.09 5.32 -15.82
N GLY A 208 -19.12 4.48 -15.95
CA GLY A 208 -20.47 4.88 -16.32
C GLY A 208 -20.82 4.62 -17.78
N THR A 209 -20.00 3.83 -18.50
CA THR A 209 -20.31 3.36 -19.86
C THR A 209 -19.71 1.97 -20.10
N GLU A 210 -20.33 1.22 -20.98
CA GLU A 210 -19.84 -0.07 -21.50
C GLU A 210 -19.36 0.04 -22.97
N GLU A 211 -19.29 1.27 -23.50
CA GLU A 211 -18.86 1.52 -24.87
C GLU A 211 -17.48 2.18 -24.91
N PRO A 212 -16.66 1.88 -25.92
CA PRO A 212 -15.40 2.59 -26.14
C PRO A 212 -15.65 4.04 -26.54
N LEU A 213 -14.88 4.97 -25.98
CA LEU A 213 -15.00 6.41 -26.22
C LEU A 213 -13.75 6.97 -26.91
N GLU A 214 -13.88 8.17 -27.52
CA GLU A 214 -12.77 8.97 -28.03
C GLU A 214 -12.47 10.16 -27.12
N THR A 215 -13.51 10.73 -26.50
CA THR A 215 -13.41 11.87 -25.58
C THR A 215 -14.38 11.68 -24.43
N PHE A 216 -14.20 12.43 -23.36
CA PHE A 216 -15.08 12.36 -22.20
C PHE A 216 -15.30 13.72 -21.55
N GLU A 217 -16.40 13.83 -20.82
CA GLU A 217 -16.66 14.84 -19.78
C GLU A 217 -17.34 14.10 -18.61
N GLY A 218 -16.85 14.31 -17.38
CA GLY A 218 -17.37 13.63 -16.22
C GLY A 218 -16.85 14.21 -14.90
N ARG A 219 -17.36 13.70 -13.79
CA ARG A 219 -17.01 14.15 -12.44
C ARG A 219 -15.92 13.25 -11.84
N VAL A 220 -14.87 13.84 -11.29
CA VAL A 220 -13.89 13.11 -10.48
C VAL A 220 -14.56 12.65 -9.19
N VAL A 221 -14.65 11.34 -8.95
CA VAL A 221 -15.32 10.74 -7.80
C VAL A 221 -14.35 10.11 -6.81
N ALA A 222 -13.11 9.84 -7.26
CA ALA A 222 -12.04 9.31 -6.42
C ALA A 222 -10.66 9.57 -7.05
N VAL A 223 -9.61 9.37 -6.27
CA VAL A 223 -8.23 9.35 -6.74
C VAL A 223 -7.56 8.06 -6.24
N TRP A 224 -6.97 7.30 -7.15
CA TRP A 224 -6.04 6.24 -6.82
C TRP A 224 -4.64 6.81 -6.75
N ARG A 225 -4.11 6.96 -5.54
CA ARG A 225 -2.73 7.39 -5.30
C ARG A 225 -1.82 6.18 -5.40
N ARG A 226 -0.85 6.23 -6.31
CA ARG A 226 0.27 5.30 -6.33
C ARG A 226 1.36 5.82 -5.40
N PHE A 227 1.86 4.98 -4.51
CA PHE A 227 2.94 5.36 -3.58
C PHE A 227 4.33 5.18 -4.17
N ASP A 228 4.48 4.26 -5.12
CA ASP A 228 5.73 3.88 -5.80
C ASP A 228 5.82 4.44 -7.23
N ASP A 229 5.00 5.43 -7.54
CA ASP A 229 4.99 6.17 -8.80
C ASP A 229 4.85 7.67 -8.50
N THR A 230 5.21 8.51 -9.47
CA THR A 230 5.03 9.96 -9.41
C THR A 230 3.64 10.41 -9.81
N GLU A 231 2.82 9.50 -10.31
CA GLU A 231 1.55 9.77 -10.95
C GLU A 231 0.38 9.11 -10.22
N ASP A 232 -0.58 9.95 -9.81
CA ASP A 232 -1.88 9.49 -9.30
C ASP A 232 -2.83 9.24 -10.48
N LYS A 233 -3.83 8.36 -10.32
CA LYS A 233 -4.87 8.10 -11.32
C LYS A 233 -6.21 8.62 -10.83
N TRP A 234 -6.84 9.49 -11.60
CA TRP A 234 -8.17 9.98 -11.24
C TRP A 234 -9.25 9.02 -11.72
N ILE A 235 -10.30 8.89 -10.92
CA ILE A 235 -11.47 8.08 -11.23
C ILE A 235 -12.61 9.03 -11.59
N VAL A 236 -13.08 8.93 -12.81
CA VAL A 236 -14.10 9.83 -13.37
C VAL A 236 -15.38 9.06 -13.62
N SER A 237 -16.51 9.54 -13.10
CA SER A 237 -17.85 9.05 -13.37
C SER A 237 -18.48 9.92 -14.46
N LEU A 238 -18.90 9.29 -15.56
CA LEU A 238 -19.50 9.94 -16.73
C LEU A 238 -20.96 10.29 -16.52
N ASP A 239 -21.68 9.48 -15.75
CA ASP A 239 -23.09 9.65 -15.38
C ASP A 239 -23.27 10.46 -14.08
N GLY A 240 -22.17 10.76 -13.39
CA GLY A 240 -22.16 11.49 -12.12
C GLY A 240 -22.57 10.65 -10.90
N GLU A 241 -22.76 9.33 -11.08
CA GLU A 241 -23.09 8.43 -9.97
C GLU A 241 -21.87 8.20 -9.07
N ASP A 242 -22.15 7.96 -7.79
CA ASP A 242 -21.12 7.57 -6.82
C ASP A 242 -20.78 6.09 -6.96
N LEU A 243 -19.50 5.80 -7.21
CA LEU A 243 -19.01 4.45 -7.36
C LEU A 243 -18.60 3.87 -6.01
N THR A 244 -18.82 2.58 -5.77
CA THR A 244 -18.29 1.91 -4.59
C THR A 244 -16.79 1.67 -4.73
N ALA A 245 -16.06 1.65 -3.59
CA ALA A 245 -14.62 1.35 -3.60
C ALA A 245 -14.34 -0.04 -4.19
N GLU A 246 -15.20 -1.03 -3.88
CA GLU A 246 -15.09 -2.39 -4.39
C GLU A 246 -15.15 -2.43 -5.93
N LYS A 247 -16.12 -1.70 -6.55
CA LYS A 247 -16.21 -1.63 -8.00
C LYS A 247 -14.99 -0.97 -8.62
N ILE A 248 -14.58 0.18 -8.09
CA ILE A 248 -13.40 0.89 -8.60
C ILE A 248 -12.18 -0.04 -8.55
N LEU A 249 -11.85 -0.57 -7.36
CA LEU A 249 -10.68 -1.42 -7.16
C LEU A 249 -10.72 -2.70 -7.99
N GLY A 250 -11.90 -3.31 -8.15
CA GLY A 250 -12.09 -4.48 -9.00
C GLY A 250 -11.71 -4.19 -10.45
N ASP A 251 -12.23 -3.11 -11.01
CA ASP A 251 -12.05 -2.79 -12.43
C ASP A 251 -10.64 -2.24 -12.76
N ILE A 252 -9.99 -1.50 -11.83
CA ILE A 252 -8.62 -1.00 -12.08
C ILE A 252 -7.53 -2.01 -11.70
N SER A 253 -7.87 -3.10 -11.01
CA SER A 253 -6.90 -4.08 -10.50
C SER A 253 -6.03 -4.73 -11.59
N PHE A 254 -6.52 -4.80 -12.82
CA PHE A 254 -5.76 -5.35 -13.95
C PHE A 254 -4.39 -4.67 -14.12
N GLN A 255 -4.27 -3.40 -13.78
CA GLN A 255 -3.04 -2.60 -13.82
C GLN A 255 -2.55 -2.22 -12.42
N GLU A 256 -3.44 -1.80 -11.52
CA GLU A 256 -3.05 -1.22 -10.23
C GLU A 256 -2.56 -2.26 -9.22
N GLN A 257 -2.78 -3.55 -9.44
CA GLN A 257 -2.20 -4.63 -8.64
C GLN A 257 -0.65 -4.62 -8.61
N PHE A 258 0.00 -4.01 -9.61
CA PHE A 258 1.46 -3.93 -9.70
C PHE A 258 2.06 -2.79 -8.87
N PHE A 259 1.23 -1.86 -8.37
CA PHE A 259 1.65 -0.68 -7.61
C PHE A 259 1.23 -0.77 -6.15
N TYR A 260 1.99 -0.11 -5.27
CA TYR A 260 1.52 0.21 -3.92
C TYR A 260 0.63 1.45 -4.01
N GLY A 261 -0.59 1.36 -3.53
CA GLY A 261 -1.50 2.49 -3.66
C GLY A 261 -2.69 2.46 -2.71
N LYS A 262 -3.42 3.57 -2.69
CA LYS A 262 -4.62 3.77 -1.87
C LYS A 262 -5.66 4.58 -2.65
N LEU A 263 -6.93 4.19 -2.49
CA LEU A 263 -8.07 4.92 -3.03
C LEU A 263 -8.51 6.00 -2.04
N TYR A 264 -8.59 7.25 -2.51
CA TYR A 264 -9.15 8.41 -1.80
C TYR A 264 -10.50 8.77 -2.42
N ARG A 265 -11.48 9.06 -1.54
CA ARG A 265 -12.86 9.35 -1.95
C ARG A 265 -13.40 10.55 -1.19
#